data_c4822804963addc031f8faddc4ded7dd
#
_entry.id   c4822804963addc031f8faddc4ded7dd
#
_cell.length_a   1.000
_cell.length_b   1.000
_cell.length_c   1.000
_cell.angle_alpha   90.00
_cell.angle_beta   90.00
_cell.angle_gamma   90.00
#
_symmetry.space_group_name_H-M   'P 1'
#
loop_
_entity.id
_entity.type
_entity.pdbx_description
1 polymer ?
#
loop_
_entity_poly.entity_id
_entity_poly.type
_entity_poly.pdbx_seq_one_letter_code
_entity_poly.pdbx_strand_id
1 'polypeptide(L)'
;MEDKFKRGERLKFIFFWGHKSSADGGITKSCFSQWWDCKFIVDGVEYHSAEQYMMAMKAQMFGDKAVQAEIMAAKHPKQFKALGRKVSGFKQEIWNENCCDIVIKGNVAKFSQNEDLKAFLLNTNQRVLVEASPYDRIWGIGMGADDPKAENPALWNGTNFLGFCLMEARDIIREQLND
;
A
#
# COMPACT_ATOMS: atom_id res chain seq x y z
N MET A 1 -9.94 -12.96 8.56
CA MET A 1 -10.92 -11.85 8.60
C MET A 1 -12.32 -12.34 8.28
N GLU A 2 -12.58 -12.98 7.17
CA GLU A 2 -13.91 -13.52 6.81
C GLU A 2 -14.49 -14.46 7.88
N ASP A 3 -13.65 -15.30 8.48
CA ASP A 3 -14.10 -16.22 9.54
C ASP A 3 -14.57 -15.49 10.80
N LYS A 4 -13.91 -14.37 11.15
CA LYS A 4 -14.38 -13.50 12.25
C LYS A 4 -15.71 -12.85 11.89
N PHE A 5 -15.85 -12.38 10.67
CA PHE A 5 -17.10 -11.80 10.18
C PHE A 5 -18.25 -12.85 10.17
N LYS A 6 -17.97 -14.06 9.66
CA LYS A 6 -18.93 -15.18 9.66
C LYS A 6 -19.36 -15.61 11.05
N ARG A 7 -18.49 -15.46 12.07
CA ARG A 7 -18.80 -15.71 13.48
C ARG A 7 -19.56 -14.57 14.17
N GLY A 8 -19.93 -13.50 13.43
CA GLY A 8 -20.64 -12.34 13.95
C GLY A 8 -19.78 -11.38 14.78
N GLU A 9 -18.46 -11.50 14.73
CA GLU A 9 -17.56 -10.55 15.35
C GLU A 9 -17.66 -9.18 14.63
N ARG A 10 -17.90 -8.11 15.41
CA ARG A 10 -18.02 -6.76 14.84
C ARG A 10 -16.65 -6.23 14.42
N LEU A 11 -16.36 -6.28 13.13
CA LEU A 11 -15.18 -5.66 12.55
C LEU A 11 -15.37 -4.14 12.43
N LYS A 12 -14.30 -3.39 12.67
CA LYS A 12 -14.25 -1.94 12.43
C LYS A 12 -13.31 -1.67 11.26
N PHE A 13 -13.80 -0.97 10.27
CA PHE A 13 -13.07 -0.68 9.03
C PHE A 13 -12.58 0.76 8.98
N ILE A 14 -11.45 0.98 8.30
CA ILE A 14 -11.01 2.27 7.81
C ILE A 14 -10.91 2.15 6.30
N PHE A 15 -11.86 2.73 5.61
CA PHE A 15 -11.85 2.82 4.16
C PHE A 15 -11.02 4.02 3.73
N PHE A 16 -10.06 3.81 2.86
CA PHE A 16 -9.24 4.86 2.26
C PHE A 16 -9.20 4.72 0.74
N TRP A 17 -9.10 5.84 0.06
CA TRP A 17 -8.85 5.96 -1.36
C TRP A 17 -8.41 7.38 -1.68
N GLY A 18 -7.55 7.54 -2.72
CA GLY A 18 -6.92 8.81 -3.02
C GLY A 18 -5.64 9.04 -2.19
N HIS A 19 -4.90 10.10 -2.54
CA HIS A 19 -3.56 10.35 -2.01
C HIS A 19 -3.31 11.82 -1.65
N LYS A 20 -4.36 12.62 -1.60
CA LYS A 20 -4.24 14.06 -1.26
C LYS A 20 -4.31 14.25 0.24
N SER A 21 -3.44 15.12 0.77
CA SER A 21 -3.56 15.66 2.11
C SER A 21 -4.85 16.47 2.28
N SER A 22 -5.25 16.75 3.51
CA SER A 22 -6.30 17.71 3.79
C SER A 22 -5.92 19.13 3.32
N ALA A 23 -6.91 20.02 3.22
CA ALA A 23 -6.69 21.38 2.75
C ALA A 23 -5.70 22.19 3.60
N ASP A 24 -5.58 21.85 4.88
CA ASP A 24 -4.62 22.41 5.84
C ASP A 24 -3.26 21.69 5.85
N GLY A 25 -3.03 20.73 4.94
CA GLY A 25 -1.80 19.94 4.84
C GLY A 25 -1.72 18.81 5.88
N GLY A 26 -2.76 18.58 6.68
CA GLY A 26 -2.78 17.55 7.72
C GLY A 26 -2.79 16.12 7.15
N ILE A 27 -2.31 15.17 7.98
CA ILE A 27 -2.33 13.75 7.65
C ILE A 27 -3.76 13.22 7.78
N THR A 28 -4.19 12.54 6.74
CA THR A 28 -5.47 11.83 6.69
C THR A 28 -5.26 10.36 6.31
N LYS A 29 -6.34 9.58 6.31
CA LYS A 29 -6.31 8.20 5.82
C LYS A 29 -5.80 8.05 4.37
N SER A 30 -5.70 9.13 3.60
CA SER A 30 -5.04 9.16 2.29
C SER A 30 -3.55 8.83 2.36
N CYS A 31 -2.92 8.95 3.54
CA CYS A 31 -1.52 8.56 3.74
C CYS A 31 -1.28 7.05 3.56
N PHE A 32 -2.33 6.23 3.64
CA PHE A 32 -2.25 4.79 3.36
C PHE A 32 -2.07 4.48 1.87
N SER A 33 -2.38 5.43 0.98
CA SER A 33 -2.16 5.26 -0.45
C SER A 33 -0.67 5.04 -0.76
N GLN A 34 -0.40 4.15 -1.72
CA GLN A 34 0.94 3.99 -2.30
C GLN A 34 1.44 5.27 -2.99
N TRP A 35 0.54 6.17 -3.36
CA TRP A 35 0.83 7.42 -4.05
C TRP A 35 1.07 8.61 -3.12
N TRP A 36 0.95 8.42 -1.81
CA TRP A 36 1.24 9.47 -0.84
C TRP A 36 2.69 9.93 -0.95
N ASP A 37 2.89 11.24 -1.10
CA ASP A 37 4.23 11.83 -1.21
C ASP A 37 4.88 11.86 0.18
N CYS A 38 5.95 11.10 0.31
CA CYS A 38 6.81 11.08 1.49
C CYS A 38 8.15 10.44 1.16
N LYS A 39 9.19 10.90 1.82
CA LYS A 39 10.54 10.34 1.66
C LYS A 39 10.79 9.22 2.65
N PHE A 40 11.44 8.18 2.20
CA PHE A 40 11.98 7.11 3.02
C PHE A 40 13.13 6.40 2.29
N ILE A 41 13.96 5.69 3.06
CA ILE A 41 15.16 5.02 2.54
C ILE A 41 15.00 3.51 2.72
N VAL A 42 15.30 2.75 1.68
CA VAL A 42 15.43 1.28 1.74
C VAL A 42 16.75 0.89 1.11
N ASP A 43 17.56 0.12 1.83
CA ASP A 43 18.87 -0.38 1.38
C ASP A 43 19.78 0.75 0.85
N GLY A 44 19.74 1.93 1.50
CA GLY A 44 20.54 3.10 1.14
C GLY A 44 20.02 3.93 -0.03
N VAL A 45 18.86 3.60 -0.60
CA VAL A 45 18.23 4.32 -1.72
C VAL A 45 17.01 5.10 -1.22
N GLU A 46 16.94 6.41 -1.53
CA GLU A 46 15.80 7.26 -1.21
C GLU A 46 14.68 7.09 -2.24
N TYR A 47 13.46 6.96 -1.73
CA TYR A 47 12.21 6.91 -2.51
C TYR A 47 11.26 8.02 -2.05
N HIS A 48 10.41 8.51 -2.96
CA HIS A 48 9.46 9.59 -2.71
C HIS A 48 8.01 9.12 -2.54
N SER A 49 7.75 7.85 -2.76
CA SER A 49 6.45 7.21 -2.49
C SER A 49 6.58 5.70 -2.48
N ALA A 50 5.65 5.02 -1.82
CA ALA A 50 5.61 3.56 -1.83
C ALA A 50 5.36 2.99 -3.24
N GLU A 51 4.69 3.73 -4.12
CA GLU A 51 4.52 3.35 -5.53
C GLU A 51 5.85 3.37 -6.29
N GLN A 52 6.69 4.41 -6.08
CA GLN A 52 8.02 4.47 -6.70
C GLN A 52 8.85 3.25 -6.27
N TYR A 53 8.88 2.97 -4.97
CA TYR A 53 9.59 1.81 -4.43
C TYR A 53 9.08 0.50 -5.05
N MET A 54 7.78 0.27 -5.04
CA MET A 54 7.18 -0.95 -5.58
C MET A 54 7.52 -1.16 -7.06
N MET A 55 7.45 -0.10 -7.87
CA MET A 55 7.76 -0.19 -9.31
C MET A 55 9.26 -0.34 -9.57
N ALA A 56 10.12 0.30 -8.77
CA ALA A 56 11.58 0.12 -8.86
C ALA A 56 11.98 -1.32 -8.50
N MET A 57 11.39 -1.90 -7.46
CA MET A 57 11.63 -3.30 -7.08
C MET A 57 11.09 -4.28 -8.13
N LYS A 58 9.97 -3.97 -8.77
CA LYS A 58 9.47 -4.74 -9.91
C LYS A 58 10.48 -4.75 -11.05
N ALA A 59 11.00 -3.60 -11.45
CA ALA A 59 12.00 -3.51 -12.52
C ALA A 59 13.30 -4.24 -12.12
N GLN A 60 13.74 -4.12 -10.88
CA GLN A 60 14.91 -4.82 -10.36
C GLN A 60 14.74 -6.34 -10.40
N MET A 61 13.59 -6.85 -9.96
CA MET A 61 13.27 -8.28 -9.93
C MET A 61 13.38 -8.92 -11.31
N PHE A 62 12.94 -8.22 -12.35
CA PHE A 62 12.99 -8.70 -13.73
C PHE A 62 14.25 -8.26 -14.50
N GLY A 63 15.23 -7.64 -13.81
CA GLY A 63 16.51 -7.26 -14.38
C GLY A 63 16.47 -6.08 -15.35
N ASP A 64 15.37 -5.33 -15.38
CA ASP A 64 15.18 -4.16 -16.26
C ASP A 64 15.80 -2.89 -15.65
N LYS A 65 17.13 -2.80 -15.73
CA LYS A 65 17.88 -1.65 -15.20
C LYS A 65 17.52 -0.32 -15.87
N ALA A 66 17.14 -0.35 -17.16
CA ALA A 66 16.78 0.86 -17.89
C ALA A 66 15.47 1.45 -17.34
N VAL A 67 14.41 0.63 -17.25
CA VAL A 67 13.14 1.07 -16.68
C VAL A 67 13.29 1.41 -15.20
N GLN A 68 14.12 0.69 -14.44
CA GLN A 68 14.42 1.04 -13.05
C GLN A 68 15.00 2.46 -12.94
N ALA A 69 15.98 2.81 -13.77
CA ALA A 69 16.58 4.14 -13.80
C ALA A 69 15.55 5.23 -14.18
N GLU A 70 14.67 4.94 -15.14
CA GLU A 70 13.58 5.87 -15.51
C GLU A 70 12.60 6.09 -14.34
N ILE A 71 12.24 5.03 -13.58
CA ILE A 71 11.38 5.13 -12.39
C ILE A 71 12.05 6.00 -11.33
N MET A 72 13.35 5.83 -11.10
CA MET A 72 14.09 6.63 -10.12
C MET A 72 14.22 8.10 -10.52
N ALA A 73 14.27 8.41 -11.82
CA ALA A 73 14.32 9.77 -12.35
C ALA A 73 12.94 10.45 -12.42
N ALA A 74 11.86 9.69 -12.45
CA ALA A 74 10.50 10.20 -12.53
C ALA A 74 10.09 10.89 -11.21
N LYS A 75 9.09 11.80 -11.29
CA LYS A 75 8.68 12.61 -10.14
C LYS A 75 7.20 12.47 -9.78
N HIS A 76 6.44 11.71 -10.55
CA HIS A 76 4.99 11.66 -10.38
C HIS A 76 4.46 10.22 -10.34
N PRO A 77 3.54 9.86 -9.40
CA PRO A 77 3.03 8.50 -9.25
C PRO A 77 2.46 7.88 -10.52
N LYS A 78 1.81 8.68 -11.38
CA LYS A 78 1.33 8.21 -12.69
C LYS A 78 2.45 7.72 -13.60
N GLN A 79 3.63 8.37 -13.52
CA GLN A 79 4.82 7.97 -14.30
C GLN A 79 5.37 6.64 -13.77
N PHE A 80 5.49 6.47 -12.43
CA PHE A 80 5.94 5.22 -11.82
C PHE A 80 5.08 4.05 -12.28
N LYS A 81 3.75 4.20 -12.18
CA LYS A 81 2.80 3.18 -12.61
C LYS A 81 2.89 2.87 -14.11
N ALA A 82 3.03 3.89 -14.95
CA ALA A 82 3.18 3.72 -16.40
C ALA A 82 4.48 3.00 -16.76
N LEU A 83 5.60 3.35 -16.13
CA LEU A 83 6.89 2.71 -16.31
C LEU A 83 6.89 1.27 -15.79
N GLY A 84 6.29 1.01 -14.64
CA GLY A 84 6.14 -0.33 -14.11
C GLY A 84 5.37 -1.31 -15.01
N ARG A 85 4.53 -0.79 -15.92
CA ARG A 85 3.86 -1.60 -16.95
C ARG A 85 4.77 -1.93 -18.15
N LYS A 86 5.88 -1.20 -18.32
CA LYS A 86 6.83 -1.40 -19.41
C LYS A 86 7.96 -2.34 -19.05
N VAL A 87 8.04 -2.80 -17.81
CA VAL A 87 9.10 -3.70 -17.34
C VAL A 87 9.20 -4.92 -18.25
N SER A 88 10.36 -5.09 -18.88
CA SER A 88 10.68 -6.21 -19.75
C SER A 88 10.88 -7.49 -18.95
N GLY A 89 10.66 -8.64 -19.57
CA GLY A 89 10.81 -9.94 -18.91
C GLY A 89 9.81 -10.23 -17.79
N PHE A 90 8.78 -9.42 -17.66
CA PHE A 90 7.75 -9.56 -16.62
C PHE A 90 7.04 -10.91 -16.70
N LYS A 91 6.94 -11.59 -15.55
CA LYS A 91 6.19 -12.83 -15.36
C LYS A 91 5.24 -12.66 -14.19
N GLN A 92 3.94 -12.82 -14.47
CA GLN A 92 2.88 -12.55 -13.49
C GLN A 92 2.99 -13.46 -12.25
N GLU A 93 3.34 -14.73 -12.45
CA GLU A 93 3.47 -15.70 -11.34
C GLU A 93 4.56 -15.26 -10.37
N ILE A 94 5.75 -14.92 -10.87
CA ILE A 94 6.88 -14.46 -10.06
C ILE A 94 6.51 -13.16 -9.31
N TRP A 95 5.82 -12.25 -9.99
CA TRP A 95 5.36 -11.01 -9.36
C TRP A 95 4.36 -11.30 -8.23
N ASN A 96 3.40 -12.17 -8.47
CA ASN A 96 2.38 -12.52 -7.47
C ASN A 96 2.97 -13.14 -6.21
N GLU A 97 4.03 -13.94 -6.34
CA GLU A 97 4.72 -14.56 -5.21
C GLU A 97 5.50 -13.56 -4.34
N ASN A 98 5.90 -12.43 -4.89
CA ASN A 98 6.83 -11.50 -4.22
C ASN A 98 6.24 -10.11 -3.94
N CYS A 99 5.18 -9.72 -4.62
CA CYS A 99 4.69 -8.34 -4.56
C CYS A 99 4.22 -7.91 -3.16
N CYS A 100 3.66 -8.82 -2.36
CA CYS A 100 3.23 -8.51 -1.00
C CYS A 100 4.43 -8.17 -0.10
N ASP A 101 5.50 -8.97 -0.13
CA ASP A 101 6.70 -8.72 0.67
C ASP A 101 7.36 -7.40 0.29
N ILE A 102 7.41 -7.09 -1.01
CA ILE A 102 7.90 -5.80 -1.50
C ILE A 102 7.05 -4.66 -0.94
N VAL A 103 5.73 -4.75 -1.02
CA VAL A 103 4.83 -3.71 -0.53
C VAL A 103 4.89 -3.57 0.98
N ILE A 104 4.98 -4.66 1.73
CA ILE A 104 5.16 -4.65 3.19
C ILE A 104 6.48 -3.94 3.53
N LYS A 105 7.62 -4.36 2.95
CA LYS A 105 8.93 -3.75 3.22
C LYS A 105 8.93 -2.24 2.94
N GLY A 106 8.36 -1.82 1.81
CA GLY A 106 8.24 -0.40 1.46
C GLY A 106 7.38 0.39 2.45
N ASN A 107 6.25 -0.19 2.88
CA ASN A 107 5.38 0.47 3.85
C ASN A 107 5.97 0.47 5.27
N VAL A 108 6.65 -0.58 5.71
CA VAL A 108 7.42 -0.54 6.96
C VAL A 108 8.41 0.61 6.94
N ALA A 109 9.21 0.76 5.89
CA ALA A 109 10.16 1.86 5.76
C ALA A 109 9.46 3.24 5.72
N LYS A 110 8.40 3.37 4.92
CA LYS A 110 7.59 4.58 4.82
C LYS A 110 7.07 5.06 6.17
N PHE A 111 6.43 4.17 6.91
CA PHE A 111 5.77 4.55 8.16
C PHE A 111 6.75 4.61 9.33
N SER A 112 7.77 3.77 9.41
CA SER A 112 8.74 3.82 10.52
C SER A 112 9.65 5.05 10.46
N GLN A 113 9.95 5.57 9.27
CA GLN A 113 10.84 6.72 9.09
C GLN A 113 10.12 8.08 9.10
N ASN A 114 8.78 8.10 9.15
CA ASN A 114 7.97 9.33 9.18
C ASN A 114 7.08 9.29 10.44
N GLU A 115 7.50 9.98 11.50
CA GLU A 115 6.87 9.88 12.84
C GLU A 115 5.36 10.14 12.82
N ASP A 116 4.91 11.16 12.11
CA ASP A 116 3.49 11.50 12.04
C ASP A 116 2.69 10.42 11.30
N LEU A 117 3.26 9.85 10.23
CA LEU A 117 2.65 8.73 9.51
C LEU A 117 2.62 7.45 10.36
N LYS A 118 3.71 7.21 11.11
CA LYS A 118 3.80 6.09 12.06
C LYS A 118 2.70 6.19 13.11
N ALA A 119 2.60 7.34 13.76
CA ALA A 119 1.56 7.57 14.76
C ALA A 119 0.16 7.38 14.18
N PHE A 120 -0.10 7.87 12.96
CA PHE A 120 -1.39 7.72 12.30
C PHE A 120 -1.72 6.25 12.01
N LEU A 121 -0.75 5.46 11.51
CA LEU A 121 -0.93 4.03 11.26
C LEU A 121 -1.17 3.26 12.56
N LEU A 122 -0.37 3.50 13.60
CA LEU A 122 -0.49 2.80 14.88
C LEU A 122 -1.82 3.10 15.60
N ASN A 123 -2.33 4.34 15.48
CA ASN A 123 -3.64 4.74 16.01
C ASN A 123 -4.83 4.07 15.34
N THR A 124 -4.62 3.35 14.25
CA THR A 124 -5.68 2.49 13.68
C THR A 124 -6.00 1.29 14.56
N ASN A 125 -5.16 0.96 15.52
CA ASN A 125 -5.32 -0.17 16.45
C ASN A 125 -5.57 -1.49 15.72
N GLN A 126 -6.71 -2.14 15.98
CA GLN A 126 -7.11 -3.42 15.38
C GLN A 126 -8.06 -3.24 14.18
N ARG A 127 -8.28 -2.00 13.73
CA ARG A 127 -9.19 -1.75 12.61
C ARG A 127 -8.64 -2.33 11.31
N VAL A 128 -9.54 -2.84 10.50
CA VAL A 128 -9.23 -3.37 9.17
C VAL A 128 -9.03 -2.21 8.21
N LEU A 129 -7.85 -2.14 7.59
CA LEU A 129 -7.54 -1.14 6.57
C LEU A 129 -8.03 -1.64 5.22
N VAL A 130 -8.78 -0.81 4.50
CA VAL A 130 -9.45 -1.23 3.25
C VAL A 130 -9.21 -0.18 2.18
N GLU A 131 -8.54 -0.57 1.10
CA GLU A 131 -8.45 0.27 -0.09
C GLU A 131 -9.77 0.19 -0.87
N ALA A 132 -10.62 1.19 -0.66
CA ALA A 132 -11.94 1.27 -1.28
C ALA A 132 -11.86 1.92 -2.67
N SER A 133 -11.06 1.33 -3.55
CA SER A 133 -10.93 1.73 -4.94
C SER A 133 -11.94 0.97 -5.81
N PRO A 134 -12.87 1.65 -6.51
CA PRO A 134 -13.77 0.99 -7.43
C PRO A 134 -13.08 0.47 -8.70
N TYR A 135 -11.83 0.90 -8.95
CA TYR A 135 -11.07 0.58 -10.16
C TYR A 135 -9.97 -0.46 -9.94
N ASP A 136 -9.65 -0.81 -8.69
CA ASP A 136 -8.59 -1.76 -8.38
C ASP A 136 -9.16 -2.98 -7.66
N ARG A 137 -9.07 -4.14 -8.30
CA ARG A 137 -9.54 -5.41 -7.76
C ARG A 137 -8.42 -6.27 -7.17
N ILE A 138 -7.19 -5.82 -7.27
CA ILE A 138 -6.03 -6.53 -6.73
C ILE A 138 -5.61 -5.86 -5.41
N TRP A 139 -5.21 -4.61 -5.45
CA TRP A 139 -4.79 -3.88 -4.27
C TRP A 139 -5.95 -3.35 -3.44
N GLY A 140 -7.09 -3.07 -4.09
CA GLY A 140 -8.33 -2.62 -3.47
C GLY A 140 -9.43 -3.69 -3.46
N ILE A 141 -10.61 -3.26 -3.02
CA ILE A 141 -11.80 -4.13 -2.92
C ILE A 141 -12.70 -4.08 -4.17
N GLY A 142 -12.34 -3.29 -5.20
CA GLY A 142 -13.11 -3.16 -6.42
C GLY A 142 -14.48 -2.50 -6.24
N MET A 143 -14.67 -1.73 -5.15
CA MET A 143 -15.87 -0.92 -4.87
C MET A 143 -15.51 0.29 -4.02
N GLY A 144 -16.36 1.31 -4.05
CA GLY A 144 -16.19 2.51 -3.24
C GLY A 144 -16.59 2.30 -1.77
N ALA A 145 -16.15 3.21 -0.91
CA ALA A 145 -16.47 3.16 0.53
C ALA A 145 -17.96 3.40 0.83
N ASP A 146 -18.68 3.99 -0.11
CA ASP A 146 -20.12 4.28 -0.05
C ASP A 146 -20.99 3.12 -0.55
N ASP A 147 -20.39 2.06 -1.10
CA ASP A 147 -21.12 0.86 -1.48
C ASP A 147 -21.64 0.15 -0.22
N PRO A 148 -22.96 -0.15 -0.14
CA PRO A 148 -23.54 -0.85 1.02
C PRO A 148 -22.88 -2.21 1.34
N LYS A 149 -22.20 -2.81 0.37
CA LYS A 149 -21.49 -4.09 0.52
C LYS A 149 -20.06 -3.93 1.06
N ALA A 150 -19.53 -2.71 1.11
CA ALA A 150 -18.13 -2.48 1.48
C ALA A 150 -17.78 -2.98 2.89
N GLU A 151 -18.74 -2.94 3.83
CA GLU A 151 -18.56 -3.46 5.19
C GLU A 151 -18.65 -5.00 5.29
N ASN A 152 -18.95 -5.70 4.20
CA ASN A 152 -18.99 -7.15 4.17
C ASN A 152 -17.86 -7.72 3.29
N PRO A 153 -16.77 -8.23 3.89
CA PRO A 153 -15.62 -8.76 3.16
C PRO A 153 -15.96 -9.89 2.17
N ALA A 154 -17.01 -10.66 2.44
CA ALA A 154 -17.46 -11.75 1.55
C ALA A 154 -18.09 -11.24 0.25
N LEU A 155 -18.41 -9.95 0.16
CA LEU A 155 -19.04 -9.32 -1.01
C LEU A 155 -18.06 -8.43 -1.79
N TRP A 156 -16.80 -8.36 -1.39
CA TRP A 156 -15.79 -7.57 -2.10
C TRP A 156 -15.54 -8.11 -3.50
N ASN A 157 -15.37 -7.21 -4.46
CA ASN A 157 -15.03 -7.52 -5.84
C ASN A 157 -13.52 -7.58 -6.09
N GLY A 158 -12.73 -7.39 -5.04
CA GLY A 158 -11.27 -7.39 -5.08
C GLY A 158 -10.67 -7.94 -3.78
N THR A 159 -9.34 -8.10 -3.78
CA THR A 159 -8.61 -8.85 -2.75
C THR A 159 -8.13 -8.01 -1.57
N ASN A 160 -8.17 -6.68 -1.65
CA ASN A 160 -7.66 -5.76 -0.62
C ASN A 160 -6.18 -6.00 -0.24
N PHE A 161 -5.33 -6.39 -1.17
CA PHE A 161 -3.92 -6.71 -0.87
C PHE A 161 -3.19 -5.56 -0.19
N LEU A 162 -3.41 -4.30 -0.61
CA LEU A 162 -2.79 -3.16 0.05
C LEU A 162 -3.22 -3.03 1.51
N GLY A 163 -4.49 -3.19 1.79
CA GLY A 163 -4.99 -3.13 3.17
C GLY A 163 -4.33 -4.20 4.06
N PHE A 164 -4.17 -5.42 3.56
CA PHE A 164 -3.49 -6.50 4.29
C PHE A 164 -2.00 -6.21 4.48
N CYS A 165 -1.28 -5.74 3.43
CA CYS A 165 0.13 -5.37 3.55
C CYS A 165 0.35 -4.22 4.55
N LEU A 166 -0.57 -3.25 4.62
CA LEU A 166 -0.52 -2.16 5.60
C LEU A 166 -0.76 -2.64 7.03
N MET A 167 -1.68 -3.59 7.23
CA MET A 167 -1.91 -4.18 8.56
C MET A 167 -0.69 -4.99 9.02
N GLU A 168 -0.07 -5.76 8.14
CA GLU A 168 1.17 -6.46 8.43
C GLU A 168 2.31 -5.49 8.76
N ALA A 169 2.49 -4.43 7.95
CA ALA A 169 3.47 -3.39 8.23
C ALA A 169 3.23 -2.72 9.59
N ARG A 170 1.97 -2.46 9.96
CA ARG A 170 1.59 -1.94 11.26
C ARG A 170 2.02 -2.87 12.40
N ASP A 171 1.80 -4.15 12.23
CA ASP A 171 2.10 -5.14 13.27
C ASP A 171 3.63 -5.32 13.43
N ILE A 172 4.39 -5.35 12.33
CA ILE A 172 5.87 -5.34 12.34
C ILE A 172 6.39 -4.09 13.08
N ILE A 173 5.86 -2.90 12.78
CA ILE A 173 6.30 -1.67 13.44
C ILE A 173 5.99 -1.69 14.95
N ARG A 174 4.86 -2.28 15.36
CA ARG A 174 4.53 -2.46 16.78
C ARG A 174 5.52 -3.37 17.50
N GLU A 175 5.87 -4.48 16.87
CA GLU A 175 6.86 -5.41 17.42
C GLU A 175 8.19 -4.72 17.64
N GLN A 176 8.68 -3.96 16.64
CA GLN A 176 9.92 -3.19 16.73
C GLN A 176 9.95 -2.12 17.84
N LEU A 177 8.79 -1.68 18.34
CA LEU A 177 8.71 -0.73 19.45
C LEU A 177 8.70 -1.41 20.82
N ASN A 178 8.51 -2.73 20.87
CA ASN A 178 8.45 -3.50 22.11
C ASN A 178 9.77 -4.24 22.40
N ASP A 179 10.69 -4.25 21.42
CA ASP A 179 12.05 -4.78 21.53
C ASP A 179 13.03 -3.70 21.98
#